data_b9f91d209764ceecb4d9814dfc3e5c47
#
_entry.id   b9f91d209764ceecb4d9814dfc3e5c47
#
_cell.length_a   1.000
_cell.length_b   1.000
_cell.length_c   1.000
_cell.angle_alpha   90.00
_cell.angle_beta   90.00
_cell.angle_gamma   90.00
#
_symmetry.space_group_name_H-M   'P 1'
#
loop_
_entity.id
_entity.type
_entity.pdbx_description
1 polymer ?
#
loop_
_entity_poly.entity_id
_entity_poly.type
_entity_poly.pdbx_seq_one_letter_code
_entity_poly.pdbx_strand_id
1 'polypeptide(L)'
;RSKIDVEADCNLEDVSSIALCLDKWHPDFIINSSRVYSGLKYGSLSWNNLRAYGIWTPLSIRYARNIMKAYEAADCNAISINTSYSDAVIPWLKSAGNAYFDFGSGNLNHLIPRMKFYIADKYGIENLNEIDITLCVSHFHDVVISKEGHSEGVDILLDVRYRGDSLPIDKDALLKACMIPMPVDQKRNMMNASSNFNIIYSILDAISNKKKVKIHTPGVNGEIGGYPYIIDATGSVATSYFDTSIFSMEKMRMINRESIYLD
;
A
#
# COMPACT_ATOMS: atom_id res chain seq x y z
N ARG A 1 -12.58 22.93 11.87
CA ARG A 1 -12.31 22.92 10.43
C ARG A 1 -10.84 22.63 10.22
N SER A 2 -10.51 21.67 9.36
CA SER A 2 -9.13 21.41 8.98
C SER A 2 -8.56 22.60 8.20
N LYS A 3 -7.35 23.02 8.52
CA LYS A 3 -6.61 24.04 7.77
C LYS A 3 -5.88 23.34 6.61
N ILE A 4 -5.94 23.92 5.43
CA ILE A 4 -5.19 23.47 4.26
C ILE A 4 -4.28 24.62 3.85
N ASP A 5 -2.98 24.35 3.81
CA ASP A 5 -1.97 25.27 3.30
C ASP A 5 -1.34 24.68 2.04
N VAL A 6 -0.88 25.52 1.13
CA VAL A 6 -0.26 25.11 -0.14
C VAL A 6 1.11 25.77 -0.25
N GLU A 7 2.14 24.93 -0.42
CA GLU A 7 3.50 25.37 -0.73
C GLU A 7 3.73 25.26 -2.25
N ALA A 8 3.31 26.29 -2.97
CA ALA A 8 3.39 26.31 -4.42
C ALA A 8 4.82 26.31 -4.97
N ASP A 9 5.78 26.81 -4.19
CA ASP A 9 7.18 26.93 -4.58
C ASP A 9 8.03 25.71 -4.19
N CYS A 10 7.45 24.69 -3.55
CA CYS A 10 8.16 23.47 -3.23
C CYS A 10 8.36 22.60 -4.49
N ASN A 11 9.60 22.64 -5.01
CA ASN A 11 9.96 21.91 -6.22
C ASN A 11 10.45 20.49 -5.90
N LEU A 12 9.73 19.45 -6.31
CA LEU A 12 10.09 18.05 -6.09
C LEU A 12 11.35 17.59 -6.86
N GLU A 13 11.87 18.41 -7.76
CA GLU A 13 13.17 18.16 -8.42
C GLU A 13 14.36 18.68 -7.61
N ASP A 14 14.12 19.56 -6.65
CA ASP A 14 15.14 20.16 -5.79
C ASP A 14 15.01 19.65 -4.35
N VAL A 15 16.00 18.85 -3.96
CA VAL A 15 16.09 18.29 -2.60
C VAL A 15 16.10 19.37 -1.53
N SER A 16 16.80 20.48 -1.78
CA SER A 16 16.89 21.59 -0.82
C SER A 16 15.56 22.29 -0.61
N SER A 17 14.78 22.46 -1.70
CA SER A 17 13.42 23.03 -1.64
C SER A 17 12.50 22.15 -0.79
N ILE A 18 12.56 20.82 -0.97
CA ILE A 18 11.77 19.88 -0.18
C ILE A 18 12.22 19.89 1.29
N ALA A 19 13.53 19.88 1.57
CA ALA A 19 14.06 19.89 2.92
C ALA A 19 13.63 21.15 3.70
N LEU A 20 13.68 22.33 3.08
CA LEU A 20 13.17 23.57 3.67
C LEU A 20 11.67 23.50 3.99
N CYS A 21 10.89 22.82 3.14
CA CYS A 21 9.47 22.63 3.37
C CYS A 21 9.22 21.70 4.58
N LEU A 22 9.99 20.61 4.70
CA LEU A 22 9.90 19.69 5.83
C LEU A 22 10.32 20.36 7.14
N ASP A 23 11.39 21.13 7.09
CA ASP A 23 11.90 21.90 8.25
C ASP A 23 10.92 22.99 8.70
N LYS A 24 10.23 23.62 7.76
CA LYS A 24 9.20 24.61 8.06
C LYS A 24 7.98 24.03 8.76
N TRP A 25 7.51 22.85 8.30
CA TRP A 25 6.21 22.32 8.70
C TRP A 25 6.28 21.25 9.79
N HIS A 26 7.44 20.61 10.00
CA HIS A 26 7.62 19.51 10.95
C HIS A 26 6.44 18.51 10.94
N PRO A 27 6.15 17.87 9.79
CA PRO A 27 4.98 17.04 9.65
C PRO A 27 5.05 15.77 10.51
N ASP A 28 3.91 15.27 11.00
CA ASP A 28 3.80 13.96 11.61
C ASP A 28 3.75 12.85 10.55
N PHE A 29 3.21 13.17 9.37
CA PHE A 29 3.08 12.25 8.25
C PHE A 29 3.50 12.90 6.93
N ILE A 30 4.22 12.14 6.10
CA ILE A 30 4.53 12.50 4.72
C ILE A 30 3.86 11.47 3.80
N ILE A 31 3.07 11.95 2.83
CA ILE A 31 2.44 11.10 1.82
C ILE A 31 2.99 11.48 0.45
N ASN A 32 3.75 10.58 -0.17
CA ASN A 32 4.16 10.74 -1.54
C ASN A 32 3.11 10.16 -2.50
N SER A 33 2.40 11.03 -3.20
CA SER A 33 1.51 10.66 -4.30
C SER A 33 1.96 11.26 -5.65
N SER A 34 3.21 11.75 -5.72
CA SER A 34 3.77 12.39 -6.90
C SER A 34 4.03 11.39 -8.03
N ARG A 35 3.87 11.86 -9.27
CA ARG A 35 4.17 11.13 -10.50
C ARG A 35 4.69 12.06 -11.57
N VAL A 36 5.59 11.59 -12.43
CA VAL A 36 6.10 12.37 -13.57
C VAL A 36 5.00 12.64 -14.60
N TYR A 37 4.08 11.69 -14.78
CA TYR A 37 2.91 11.85 -15.65
C TYR A 37 1.61 11.55 -14.90
N SER A 38 0.51 12.13 -15.39
CA SER A 38 -0.81 11.88 -14.80
C SER A 38 -1.22 10.40 -14.86
N GLY A 39 -2.04 9.96 -13.91
CA GLY A 39 -2.59 8.60 -13.88
C GLY A 39 -3.37 8.22 -15.13
N LEU A 40 -3.99 9.21 -15.80
CA LEU A 40 -4.66 9.03 -17.10
C LEU A 40 -3.68 8.52 -18.16
N LYS A 41 -2.50 9.13 -18.27
CA LYS A 41 -1.49 8.76 -19.26
C LYS A 41 -0.91 7.37 -18.97
N TYR A 42 -0.62 7.06 -17.71
CA TYR A 42 -0.14 5.73 -17.32
C TYR A 42 -1.19 4.64 -17.58
N GLY A 43 -2.43 4.87 -17.13
CA GLY A 43 -3.49 3.88 -17.23
C GLY A 43 -3.80 3.45 -18.66
N SER A 44 -3.84 4.41 -19.59
CA SER A 44 -4.12 4.13 -21.00
C SER A 44 -2.99 3.37 -21.70
N LEU A 45 -1.74 3.68 -21.37
CA LEU A 45 -0.59 3.03 -22.00
C LEU A 45 -0.29 1.65 -21.43
N SER A 46 -0.29 1.52 -20.09
CA SER A 46 0.16 0.31 -19.42
C SER A 46 -0.83 -0.85 -19.61
N TRP A 47 -2.12 -0.61 -19.42
CA TRP A 47 -3.09 -1.69 -19.40
C TRP A 47 -3.43 -2.21 -20.79
N ASN A 48 -3.65 -1.31 -21.73
CA ASN A 48 -4.10 -1.69 -23.05
C ASN A 48 -2.97 -2.17 -23.98
N ASN A 49 -1.73 -1.72 -23.76
CA ASN A 49 -0.65 -1.93 -24.69
C ASN A 49 0.52 -2.76 -24.15
N LEU A 50 0.84 -2.68 -22.88
CA LEU A 50 2.05 -3.26 -22.31
C LEU A 50 1.78 -4.35 -21.28
N ARG A 51 0.68 -4.27 -20.54
CA ARG A 51 0.38 -5.14 -19.38
C ARG A 51 1.59 -5.36 -18.46
N ALA A 52 2.49 -4.39 -18.40
CA ALA A 52 3.70 -4.44 -17.61
C ALA A 52 3.84 -3.18 -16.75
N TYR A 53 4.08 -3.34 -15.46
CA TYR A 53 4.22 -2.23 -14.52
C TYR A 53 5.67 -1.84 -14.26
N GLY A 54 6.60 -2.76 -14.38
CA GLY A 54 8.03 -2.52 -14.12
C GLY A 54 8.63 -1.36 -14.90
N ILE A 55 8.18 -1.16 -16.13
CA ILE A 55 8.63 -0.07 -17.02
C ILE A 55 8.36 1.34 -16.43
N TRP A 56 7.37 1.50 -15.56
CA TRP A 56 7.03 2.78 -14.94
C TRP A 56 7.81 3.08 -13.66
N THR A 57 8.47 2.09 -13.09
CA THR A 57 9.23 2.22 -11.85
C THR A 57 10.29 3.34 -11.90
N PRO A 58 11.12 3.47 -12.96
CA PRO A 58 12.10 4.56 -13.04
C PRO A 58 11.51 5.96 -12.95
N LEU A 59 10.31 6.16 -13.53
CA LEU A 59 9.61 7.44 -13.49
C LEU A 59 9.04 7.74 -12.11
N SER A 60 8.66 6.72 -11.35
CA SER A 60 8.14 6.86 -9.99
C SER A 60 9.26 7.07 -8.96
N ILE A 61 10.45 6.53 -9.21
CA ILE A 61 11.61 6.65 -8.33
C ILE A 61 12.11 8.10 -8.21
N ARG A 62 12.06 8.89 -9.27
CA ARG A 62 12.67 10.22 -9.33
C ARG A 62 12.29 11.10 -8.15
N TYR A 63 11.01 11.35 -7.96
CA TYR A 63 10.52 12.21 -6.87
C TYR A 63 10.58 11.52 -5.53
N ALA A 64 10.28 10.24 -5.47
CA ALA A 64 10.39 9.44 -4.25
C ALA A 64 11.80 9.50 -3.65
N ARG A 65 12.83 9.35 -4.48
CA ARG A 65 14.23 9.47 -4.05
C ARG A 65 14.57 10.87 -3.55
N ASN A 66 14.11 11.92 -4.25
CA ASN A 66 14.38 13.29 -3.83
C ASN A 66 13.70 13.62 -2.49
N ILE A 67 12.47 13.15 -2.29
CA ILE A 67 11.75 13.28 -1.02
C ILE A 67 12.52 12.60 0.12
N MET A 68 12.99 11.36 -0.10
CA MET A 68 13.71 10.65 0.95
C MET A 68 15.11 11.22 1.22
N LYS A 69 15.78 11.79 0.22
CA LYS A 69 17.02 12.58 0.46
C LYS A 69 16.77 13.85 1.27
N ALA A 70 15.67 14.54 0.98
CA ALA A 70 15.26 15.72 1.74
C ALA A 70 14.87 15.36 3.17
N TYR A 71 14.20 14.21 3.35
CA TYR A 71 13.86 13.63 4.65
C TYR A 71 15.11 13.44 5.53
N GLU A 72 16.16 12.83 4.98
CA GLU A 72 17.45 12.69 5.67
C GLU A 72 18.12 14.05 5.93
N ALA A 73 18.14 14.94 4.94
CA ALA A 73 18.80 16.25 5.06
C ALA A 73 18.13 17.16 6.10
N ALA A 74 16.82 17.05 6.30
CA ALA A 74 16.05 17.80 7.30
C ALA A 74 15.98 17.10 8.67
N ASP A 75 16.67 15.97 8.88
CA ASP A 75 16.53 15.12 10.07
C ASP A 75 15.08 14.89 10.47
N CYS A 76 14.25 14.62 9.46
CA CYS A 76 12.80 14.51 9.61
C CYS A 76 12.41 13.17 10.24
N ASN A 77 11.50 13.20 11.21
CA ASN A 77 11.03 12.02 11.94
C ASN A 77 9.57 11.65 11.62
N ALA A 78 9.00 12.22 10.54
CA ALA A 78 7.64 11.93 10.12
C ALA A 78 7.49 10.47 9.67
N ILE A 79 6.31 9.90 9.90
CA ILE A 79 5.94 8.61 9.30
C ILE A 79 5.70 8.82 7.81
N SER A 80 6.41 8.08 6.97
CA SER A 80 6.42 8.28 5.52
C SER A 80 5.67 7.18 4.77
N ILE A 81 4.77 7.59 3.86
CA ILE A 81 3.90 6.69 3.07
C ILE A 81 4.11 6.98 1.58
N ASN A 82 4.40 5.95 0.80
CA ASN A 82 4.48 6.05 -0.66
C ASN A 82 3.25 5.44 -1.34
N THR A 83 2.64 6.16 -2.30
CA THR A 83 1.47 5.69 -3.07
C THR A 83 1.81 5.40 -4.53
N SER A 84 3.04 5.64 -4.94
CA SER A 84 3.48 5.45 -6.33
C SER A 84 4.34 4.21 -6.47
N TYR A 85 3.76 3.10 -7.00
CA TYR A 85 4.46 1.83 -7.21
C TYR A 85 5.25 1.37 -5.98
N SER A 86 4.60 1.33 -4.83
CA SER A 86 5.24 1.19 -3.53
C SER A 86 6.07 -0.07 -3.38
N ASP A 87 5.58 -1.20 -3.87
CA ASP A 87 6.22 -2.51 -3.80
C ASP A 87 7.41 -2.69 -4.76
N ALA A 88 7.68 -1.71 -5.62
CA ALA A 88 8.87 -1.63 -6.45
C ALA A 88 9.78 -0.46 -6.04
N VAL A 89 9.20 0.72 -5.78
CA VAL A 89 9.96 1.95 -5.46
C VAL A 89 10.64 1.86 -4.10
N ILE A 90 9.94 1.39 -3.06
CA ILE A 90 10.51 1.29 -1.71
C ILE A 90 11.65 0.26 -1.65
N PRO A 91 11.50 -0.97 -2.19
CA PRO A 91 12.60 -1.92 -2.28
C PRO A 91 13.81 -1.40 -3.08
N TRP A 92 13.54 -0.68 -4.17
CA TRP A 92 14.59 -0.10 -4.97
C TRP A 92 15.39 0.95 -4.17
N LEU A 93 14.71 1.87 -3.47
CA LEU A 93 15.37 2.87 -2.63
C LEU A 93 16.27 2.21 -1.60
N LYS A 94 15.78 1.19 -0.91
CA LYS A 94 16.55 0.43 0.08
C LYS A 94 17.76 -0.25 -0.56
N SER A 95 17.58 -0.93 -1.69
CA SER A 95 18.66 -1.65 -2.39
C SER A 95 19.75 -0.72 -2.91
N ALA A 96 19.38 0.52 -3.24
CA ALA A 96 20.30 1.56 -3.69
C ALA A 96 20.97 2.34 -2.52
N GLY A 97 20.75 1.90 -1.27
CA GLY A 97 21.34 2.53 -0.08
C GLY A 97 20.78 3.92 0.27
N ASN A 98 19.57 4.25 -0.22
CA ASN A 98 18.88 5.48 0.16
C ASN A 98 17.96 5.23 1.37
N ALA A 99 17.60 6.29 2.09
CA ALA A 99 16.42 6.27 2.94
C ALA A 99 15.19 5.86 2.12
N TYR A 100 14.24 5.21 2.76
CA TYR A 100 13.04 4.68 2.10
C TYR A 100 11.81 4.84 2.99
N PHE A 101 10.63 4.86 2.38
CA PHE A 101 9.38 5.06 3.07
C PHE A 101 9.05 3.92 4.04
N ASP A 102 8.42 4.25 5.16
CA ASP A 102 8.01 3.29 6.18
C ASP A 102 6.90 2.37 5.67
N PHE A 103 5.94 2.93 4.91
CA PHE A 103 4.79 2.22 4.40
C PHE A 103 4.55 2.48 2.92
N GLY A 104 4.02 1.49 2.24
CA GLY A 104 3.39 1.67 0.94
C GLY A 104 1.87 1.66 1.06
N SER A 105 1.19 2.29 0.11
CA SER A 105 -0.26 2.22 -0.03
C SER A 105 -0.68 2.07 -1.48
N GLY A 106 -1.89 1.58 -1.73
CA GLY A 106 -2.41 1.42 -3.08
C GLY A 106 -3.50 0.37 -3.23
N ASN A 107 -3.47 -0.36 -4.34
CA ASN A 107 -4.54 -1.29 -4.72
C ASN A 107 -4.74 -2.41 -3.70
N LEU A 108 -3.68 -2.93 -3.08
CA LEU A 108 -3.77 -3.93 -2.03
C LEU A 108 -4.75 -3.50 -0.92
N ASN A 109 -4.70 -2.22 -0.52
CA ASN A 109 -5.59 -1.67 0.49
C ASN A 109 -7.07 -1.61 0.04
N HIS A 110 -7.34 -1.62 -1.27
CA HIS A 110 -8.71 -1.63 -1.79
C HIS A 110 -9.31 -3.02 -1.82
N LEU A 111 -8.49 -4.06 -1.93
CA LEU A 111 -8.97 -5.44 -1.98
C LEU A 111 -9.59 -5.87 -0.65
N ILE A 112 -8.95 -5.53 0.47
CA ILE A 112 -9.37 -5.98 1.79
C ILE A 112 -10.82 -5.60 2.14
N PRO A 113 -11.26 -4.34 2.02
CA PRO A 113 -12.66 -3.98 2.28
C PRO A 113 -13.64 -4.72 1.37
N ARG A 114 -13.30 -4.91 0.10
CA ARG A 114 -14.18 -5.60 -0.87
C ARG A 114 -14.33 -7.07 -0.56
N MET A 115 -13.22 -7.73 -0.20
CA MET A 115 -13.26 -9.10 0.27
C MET A 115 -14.16 -9.22 1.50
N LYS A 116 -14.02 -8.30 2.47
CA LYS A 116 -14.89 -8.29 3.66
C LYS A 116 -16.37 -8.09 3.31
N PHE A 117 -16.70 -7.17 2.40
CA PHE A 117 -18.07 -6.97 1.96
C PHE A 117 -18.67 -8.21 1.30
N TYR A 118 -17.95 -8.86 0.38
CA TYR A 118 -18.40 -10.09 -0.25
C TYR A 118 -18.62 -11.21 0.77
N ILE A 119 -17.68 -11.39 1.70
CA ILE A 119 -17.77 -12.42 2.74
C ILE A 119 -18.96 -12.14 3.66
N ALA A 120 -19.14 -10.90 4.07
CA ALA A 120 -20.23 -10.49 4.93
C ALA A 120 -21.60 -10.76 4.26
N ASP A 121 -21.76 -10.39 3.00
CA ASP A 121 -22.97 -10.65 2.22
C ASP A 121 -23.23 -12.16 2.07
N LYS A 122 -22.21 -12.92 1.69
CA LYS A 122 -22.32 -14.36 1.47
C LYS A 122 -22.67 -15.15 2.72
N TYR A 123 -22.17 -14.75 3.88
CA TYR A 123 -22.33 -15.49 5.15
C TYR A 123 -23.29 -14.82 6.14
N GLY A 124 -23.93 -13.73 5.78
CA GLY A 124 -24.85 -12.99 6.66
C GLY A 124 -24.14 -12.37 7.86
N ILE A 125 -22.90 -11.87 7.71
CA ILE A 125 -22.12 -11.28 8.79
C ILE A 125 -22.38 -9.76 8.84
N GLU A 126 -22.93 -9.28 9.93
CA GLU A 126 -23.27 -7.84 10.09
C GLU A 126 -22.03 -6.99 10.42
N ASN A 127 -21.11 -7.51 11.23
CA ASN A 127 -19.95 -6.76 11.69
C ASN A 127 -18.68 -7.13 10.90
N LEU A 128 -18.28 -6.29 9.96
CA LEU A 128 -17.09 -6.47 9.12
C LEU A 128 -15.78 -6.53 9.92
N ASN A 129 -15.75 -6.00 11.15
CA ASN A 129 -14.54 -6.04 11.98
C ASN A 129 -14.27 -7.43 12.57
N GLU A 130 -15.25 -8.32 12.55
CA GLU A 130 -15.10 -9.70 12.98
C GLU A 130 -14.53 -10.62 11.90
N ILE A 131 -14.40 -10.09 10.66
CA ILE A 131 -13.74 -10.77 9.54
C ILE A 131 -12.29 -10.35 9.52
N ASP A 132 -11.40 -11.30 9.69
CA ASP A 132 -9.96 -11.11 9.53
C ASP A 132 -9.49 -11.70 8.20
N ILE A 133 -8.73 -10.92 7.45
CA ILE A 133 -8.16 -11.32 6.17
C ILE A 133 -6.64 -11.19 6.27
N THR A 134 -5.92 -12.22 5.87
CA THR A 134 -4.47 -12.21 5.69
C THR A 134 -4.19 -12.45 4.22
N LEU A 135 -3.71 -11.41 3.53
CA LEU A 135 -3.45 -11.42 2.09
C LEU A 135 -2.01 -11.03 1.79
N CYS A 136 -1.33 -11.85 0.98
CA CYS A 136 -0.02 -11.52 0.42
C CYS A 136 -0.11 -11.64 -1.11
N VAL A 137 0.14 -10.54 -1.82
CA VAL A 137 0.02 -10.43 -3.28
C VAL A 137 0.88 -9.29 -3.80
N SER A 138 1.52 -9.46 -4.97
CA SER A 138 2.27 -8.40 -5.62
C SER A 138 1.38 -7.36 -6.30
N HIS A 139 1.95 -6.19 -6.60
CA HIS A 139 1.18 -5.05 -7.12
C HIS A 139 0.52 -5.31 -8.47
N PHE A 140 1.20 -5.97 -9.40
CA PHE A 140 0.60 -6.26 -10.69
C PHE A 140 -0.67 -7.10 -10.53
N HIS A 141 -0.59 -8.16 -9.74
CA HIS A 141 -1.70 -9.08 -9.54
C HIS A 141 -2.84 -8.48 -8.70
N ASP A 142 -2.57 -7.56 -7.76
CA ASP A 142 -3.63 -6.82 -7.07
C ASP A 142 -4.42 -5.92 -8.05
N VAL A 143 -3.75 -5.37 -9.07
CA VAL A 143 -4.40 -4.61 -10.15
C VAL A 143 -5.22 -5.54 -11.06
N VAL A 144 -4.69 -6.70 -11.43
CA VAL A 144 -5.43 -7.69 -12.25
C VAL A 144 -6.69 -8.14 -11.51
N ILE A 145 -6.60 -8.50 -10.24
CA ILE A 145 -7.77 -8.83 -9.40
C ILE A 145 -8.78 -7.70 -9.41
N SER A 146 -8.33 -6.46 -9.21
CA SER A 146 -9.23 -5.30 -9.19
C SER A 146 -9.92 -5.02 -10.52
N LYS A 147 -9.30 -5.36 -11.65
CA LYS A 147 -9.82 -5.09 -12.99
C LYS A 147 -10.54 -6.29 -13.61
N GLU A 148 -10.03 -7.48 -13.40
CA GLU A 148 -10.43 -8.69 -14.13
C GLU A 148 -10.95 -9.81 -13.23
N GLY A 149 -10.77 -9.71 -11.90
CA GLY A 149 -11.32 -10.64 -10.93
C GLY A 149 -10.60 -11.98 -10.86
N HIS A 150 -9.34 -12.04 -11.27
CA HIS A 150 -8.49 -13.23 -11.20
C HIS A 150 -7.02 -12.83 -10.96
N SER A 151 -6.15 -13.78 -10.65
CA SER A 151 -4.72 -13.55 -10.39
C SER A 151 -3.81 -13.95 -11.56
N GLU A 152 -4.32 -14.09 -12.77
CA GLU A 152 -3.58 -14.56 -13.97
C GLU A 152 -2.83 -15.90 -13.77
N GLY A 153 -3.35 -16.77 -12.93
CA GLY A 153 -2.71 -18.07 -12.63
C GLY A 153 -1.55 -17.99 -11.66
N VAL A 154 -1.27 -16.82 -11.11
CA VAL A 154 -0.28 -16.64 -10.05
C VAL A 154 -0.84 -17.02 -8.71
N ASP A 155 -0.05 -17.70 -7.91
CA ASP A 155 -0.41 -18.00 -6.54
C ASP A 155 -0.38 -16.73 -5.69
N ILE A 156 -1.43 -16.59 -4.87
CA ILE A 156 -1.53 -15.60 -3.81
C ILE A 156 -1.74 -16.31 -2.48
N LEU A 157 -1.26 -15.74 -1.40
CA LEU A 157 -1.56 -16.26 -0.07
C LEU A 157 -2.76 -15.53 0.50
N LEU A 158 -3.83 -16.29 0.74
CA LEU A 158 -5.09 -15.77 1.28
C LEU A 158 -5.58 -16.70 2.39
N ASP A 159 -5.81 -16.15 3.57
CA ASP A 159 -6.52 -16.76 4.68
C ASP A 159 -7.65 -15.84 5.13
N VAL A 160 -8.80 -16.43 5.41
CA VAL A 160 -9.99 -15.70 5.88
C VAL A 160 -10.50 -16.34 7.16
N ARG A 161 -10.73 -15.51 8.17
CA ARG A 161 -11.26 -15.94 9.46
C ARG A 161 -12.45 -15.10 9.89
N TYR A 162 -13.38 -15.74 10.55
CA TYR A 162 -14.49 -15.10 11.23
C TYR A 162 -14.44 -15.40 12.71
N ARG A 163 -14.31 -14.37 13.56
CA ARG A 163 -14.14 -14.50 15.02
C ARG A 163 -12.99 -15.44 15.43
N GLY A 164 -11.93 -15.48 14.60
CA GLY A 164 -10.75 -16.31 14.85
C GLY A 164 -10.80 -17.69 14.19
N ASP A 165 -11.97 -18.20 13.81
CA ASP A 165 -12.13 -19.49 13.15
C ASP A 165 -11.92 -19.37 11.64
N SER A 166 -11.26 -20.36 11.04
CA SER A 166 -11.06 -20.41 9.58
C SER A 166 -12.39 -20.50 8.86
N LEU A 167 -12.59 -19.60 7.88
CA LEU A 167 -13.79 -19.56 7.06
C LEU A 167 -13.44 -20.11 5.66
N PRO A 168 -14.04 -21.23 5.23
CA PRO A 168 -13.80 -21.77 3.90
C PRO A 168 -14.34 -20.84 2.83
N ILE A 169 -13.47 -20.40 1.93
CA ILE A 169 -13.82 -19.45 0.86
C ILE A 169 -13.49 -20.06 -0.49
N ASP A 170 -14.43 -19.95 -1.41
CA ASP A 170 -14.16 -20.10 -2.84
C ASP A 170 -13.33 -18.88 -3.29
N LYS A 171 -12.02 -19.12 -3.52
CA LYS A 171 -11.05 -18.10 -3.86
C LYS A 171 -11.42 -17.38 -5.17
N ASP A 172 -11.83 -18.14 -6.20
CA ASP A 172 -12.12 -17.58 -7.51
C ASP A 172 -13.37 -16.70 -7.46
N ALA A 173 -14.42 -17.13 -6.77
CA ALA A 173 -15.60 -16.33 -6.53
C ALA A 173 -15.28 -15.04 -5.74
N LEU A 174 -14.43 -15.12 -4.73
CA LEU A 174 -13.99 -13.96 -3.95
C LEU A 174 -13.20 -12.96 -4.82
N LEU A 175 -12.24 -13.45 -5.61
CA LEU A 175 -11.45 -12.57 -6.49
C LEU A 175 -12.34 -11.90 -7.54
N LYS A 176 -13.27 -12.63 -8.12
CA LYS A 176 -14.26 -12.10 -9.07
C LYS A 176 -15.14 -11.01 -8.45
N ALA A 177 -15.53 -11.17 -7.20
CA ALA A 177 -16.31 -10.16 -6.46
C ALA A 177 -15.49 -8.88 -6.15
N CYS A 178 -14.17 -8.95 -6.21
CA CYS A 178 -13.30 -7.79 -6.00
C CYS A 178 -13.18 -6.88 -7.24
N MET A 179 -13.77 -7.25 -8.38
CA MET A 179 -13.77 -6.39 -9.57
C MET A 179 -14.48 -5.08 -9.30
N ILE A 180 -13.87 -3.99 -9.77
CA ILE A 180 -14.51 -2.68 -9.80
C ILE A 180 -14.25 -2.00 -11.13
N PRO A 181 -15.14 -1.10 -11.58
CA PRO A 181 -14.79 -0.11 -12.57
C PRO A 181 -13.62 0.70 -12.02
N MET A 182 -12.45 0.60 -12.65
CA MET A 182 -11.27 1.40 -12.27
C MET A 182 -11.28 2.68 -13.11
N PRO A 183 -12.01 3.73 -12.70
CA PRO A 183 -12.03 4.97 -13.47
C PRO A 183 -10.64 5.59 -13.48
N VAL A 184 -10.31 6.25 -14.57
CA VAL A 184 -9.07 7.03 -14.72
C VAL A 184 -9.31 8.51 -14.38
N ASP A 185 -10.27 8.80 -13.55
CA ASP A 185 -10.72 10.14 -13.16
C ASP A 185 -10.45 10.44 -11.67
N GLN A 186 -11.10 11.47 -11.16
CA GLN A 186 -10.99 11.88 -9.75
C GLN A 186 -11.41 10.78 -8.76
N LYS A 187 -12.32 9.86 -9.15
CA LYS A 187 -12.73 8.77 -8.27
C LYS A 187 -11.58 7.83 -7.95
N ARG A 188 -10.65 7.63 -8.90
CA ARG A 188 -9.43 6.86 -8.63
C ARG A 188 -8.51 7.57 -7.61
N ASN A 189 -8.41 8.90 -7.70
CA ASN A 189 -7.67 9.67 -6.70
C ASN A 189 -8.28 9.53 -5.31
N MET A 190 -9.62 9.52 -5.20
CA MET A 190 -10.32 9.25 -3.95
C MET A 190 -10.03 7.85 -3.40
N MET A 191 -9.95 6.84 -4.25
CA MET A 191 -9.56 5.48 -3.83
C MET A 191 -8.13 5.47 -3.27
N ASN A 192 -7.17 6.11 -3.94
CA ASN A 192 -5.80 6.21 -3.44
C ASN A 192 -5.73 7.00 -2.12
N ALA A 193 -6.48 8.09 -1.99
CA ALA A 193 -6.58 8.84 -0.75
C ALA A 193 -7.16 7.96 0.39
N SER A 194 -8.17 7.14 0.11
CA SER A 194 -8.73 6.18 1.07
C SER A 194 -7.70 5.15 1.53
N SER A 195 -6.81 4.68 0.66
CA SER A 195 -5.73 3.76 1.03
C SER A 195 -4.75 4.40 2.00
N ASN A 196 -4.31 5.63 1.73
CA ASN A 196 -3.45 6.37 2.64
C ASN A 196 -4.14 6.63 3.98
N PHE A 197 -5.40 7.06 3.95
CA PHE A 197 -6.20 7.29 5.14
C PHE A 197 -6.34 6.02 5.99
N ASN A 198 -6.53 4.86 5.39
CA ASN A 198 -6.61 3.59 6.09
C ASN A 198 -5.34 3.31 6.93
N ILE A 199 -4.14 3.54 6.35
CA ILE A 199 -2.87 3.36 7.06
C ILE A 199 -2.74 4.37 8.20
N ILE A 200 -2.95 5.67 7.93
CA ILE A 200 -2.87 6.73 8.94
C ILE A 200 -3.85 6.48 10.08
N TYR A 201 -5.11 6.20 9.75
CA TYR A 201 -6.14 5.91 10.73
C TYR A 201 -5.77 4.70 11.60
N SER A 202 -5.24 3.63 11.00
CA SER A 202 -4.81 2.43 11.70
C SER A 202 -3.66 2.70 12.67
N ILE A 203 -2.70 3.55 12.30
CA ILE A 203 -1.60 3.99 13.17
C ILE A 203 -2.15 4.78 14.36
N LEU A 204 -2.99 5.78 14.07
CA LEU A 204 -3.60 6.63 15.11
C LEU A 204 -4.52 5.83 16.04
N ASP A 205 -5.29 4.90 15.50
CA ASP A 205 -6.19 4.02 16.27
C ASP A 205 -5.40 3.06 17.17
N ALA A 206 -4.29 2.48 16.66
CA ALA A 206 -3.39 1.65 17.45
C ALA A 206 -2.81 2.44 18.64
N ILE A 207 -2.28 3.65 18.39
CA ILE A 207 -1.65 4.49 19.40
C ILE A 207 -2.67 4.99 20.44
N SER A 208 -3.80 5.53 19.98
CA SER A 208 -4.80 6.12 20.84
C SER A 208 -5.49 5.10 21.76
N ASN A 209 -5.69 3.88 21.27
CA ASN A 209 -6.37 2.80 21.98
C ASN A 209 -5.42 1.75 22.58
N LYS A 210 -4.11 1.96 22.47
CA LYS A 210 -3.05 1.04 22.95
C LYS A 210 -3.31 -0.41 22.57
N LYS A 211 -3.51 -0.64 21.28
CA LYS A 211 -3.85 -1.96 20.74
C LYS A 211 -2.98 -2.34 19.53
N LYS A 212 -3.14 -3.58 19.10
CA LYS A 212 -2.62 -4.07 17.81
C LYS A 212 -3.65 -3.84 16.72
N VAL A 213 -3.18 -3.38 15.57
CA VAL A 213 -4.00 -3.21 14.36
C VAL A 213 -3.29 -3.87 13.19
N LYS A 214 -4.00 -4.74 12.48
CA LYS A 214 -3.52 -5.34 11.23
C LYS A 214 -3.82 -4.40 10.06
N ILE A 215 -2.82 -4.17 9.24
CA ILE A 215 -2.92 -3.48 7.96
C ILE A 215 -2.35 -4.36 6.83
N HIS A 216 -2.55 -3.95 5.61
CA HIS A 216 -1.86 -4.50 4.45
C HIS A 216 -1.08 -3.37 3.78
N THR A 217 0.20 -3.61 3.48
CA THR A 217 1.07 -2.57 2.97
C THR A 217 2.06 -3.12 1.96
N PRO A 218 2.11 -2.57 0.73
CA PRO A 218 3.10 -2.95 -0.28
C PRO A 218 4.44 -2.28 -0.02
N GLY A 219 5.54 -3.00 -0.26
CA GLY A 219 6.90 -2.47 -0.19
C GLY A 219 7.45 -2.23 1.22
N VAL A 220 6.69 -2.58 2.26
CA VAL A 220 7.08 -2.33 3.65
C VAL A 220 8.43 -2.95 3.99
N ASN A 221 9.25 -2.25 4.76
CA ASN A 221 10.61 -2.62 5.10
C ASN A 221 11.51 -2.91 3.88
N GLY A 222 11.17 -2.38 2.70
CA GLY A 222 11.89 -2.62 1.46
C GLY A 222 11.74 -4.03 0.90
N GLU A 223 10.70 -4.76 1.30
CA GLU A 223 10.37 -6.06 0.70
C GLU A 223 9.50 -5.87 -0.55
N ILE A 224 9.76 -6.68 -1.58
CA ILE A 224 9.02 -6.66 -2.82
C ILE A 224 7.63 -7.26 -2.62
N GLY A 225 6.60 -6.60 -3.15
CA GLY A 225 5.21 -7.05 -3.06
C GLY A 225 4.45 -6.53 -1.87
N GLY A 226 3.26 -7.08 -1.62
CA GLY A 226 2.36 -6.66 -0.56
C GLY A 226 2.25 -7.68 0.57
N TYR A 227 2.16 -7.18 1.79
CA TYR A 227 2.23 -7.99 3.00
C TYR A 227 1.17 -7.61 4.02
N PRO A 228 0.68 -8.58 4.82
CA PRO A 228 0.01 -8.28 6.07
C PRO A 228 1.03 -7.79 7.10
N TYR A 229 0.67 -6.75 7.84
CA TYR A 229 1.57 -6.06 8.75
C TYR A 229 0.85 -5.63 10.03
N ILE A 230 1.51 -5.70 11.17
CA ILE A 230 0.95 -5.33 12.46
C ILE A 230 1.56 -4.02 12.93
N ILE A 231 0.71 -3.10 13.34
CA ILE A 231 1.06 -1.94 14.16
C ILE A 231 0.72 -2.31 15.59
N ASP A 232 1.70 -2.30 16.48
CA ASP A 232 1.55 -2.72 17.88
C ASP A 232 1.90 -1.56 18.80
N ALA A 233 0.89 -0.98 19.42
CA ALA A 233 1.03 0.09 20.40
C ALA A 233 0.64 -0.35 21.82
N THR A 234 0.67 -1.64 22.11
CA THR A 234 0.37 -2.18 23.47
C THR A 234 1.47 -1.91 24.48
N GLY A 235 2.69 -1.67 24.01
CA GLY A 235 3.84 -1.32 24.85
C GLY A 235 3.98 0.17 25.13
N SER A 236 5.09 0.55 25.75
CA SER A 236 5.45 1.97 26.00
C SER A 236 5.85 2.72 24.73
N VAL A 237 6.35 1.99 23.74
CA VAL A 237 6.73 2.50 22.41
C VAL A 237 5.95 1.70 21.37
N ALA A 238 5.36 2.38 20.40
CA ALA A 238 4.72 1.72 19.28
C ALA A 238 5.77 1.07 18.38
N THR A 239 5.50 -0.15 17.95
CA THR A 239 6.34 -0.94 17.04
C THR A 239 5.52 -1.45 15.87
N SER A 240 6.19 -1.95 14.84
CA SER A 240 5.50 -2.56 13.71
C SER A 240 6.31 -3.72 13.12
N TYR A 241 5.63 -4.75 12.63
CA TYR A 241 6.26 -5.97 12.12
C TYR A 241 5.36 -6.75 11.18
N PHE A 242 5.95 -7.65 10.37
CA PHE A 242 5.19 -8.54 9.49
C PHE A 242 4.29 -9.47 10.29
N ASP A 243 3.03 -9.60 9.86
CA ASP A 243 2.13 -10.62 10.43
C ASP A 243 2.50 -12.00 9.87
N THR A 244 3.23 -12.76 10.66
CA THR A 244 3.65 -14.13 10.34
C THR A 244 2.80 -15.19 11.04
N SER A 245 1.66 -14.81 11.59
CA SER A 245 0.78 -15.72 12.36
C SER A 245 0.14 -16.82 11.50
N ILE A 246 -0.08 -16.55 10.21
CA ILE A 246 -0.71 -17.47 9.26
C ILE A 246 0.29 -18.01 8.24
N PHE A 247 1.10 -17.13 7.66
CA PHE A 247 2.09 -17.48 6.64
C PHE A 247 3.49 -17.11 7.11
N SER A 248 4.47 -17.99 6.92
CA SER A 248 5.85 -17.64 7.23
C SER A 248 6.37 -16.55 6.30
N MET A 249 7.31 -15.73 6.80
CA MET A 249 7.96 -14.68 6.02
C MET A 249 8.62 -15.22 4.75
N GLU A 250 9.24 -16.41 4.85
CA GLU A 250 9.85 -17.09 3.70
C GLU A 250 8.83 -17.39 2.60
N LYS A 251 7.66 -17.94 2.97
CA LYS A 251 6.59 -18.25 2.04
C LYS A 251 6.02 -16.98 1.38
N MET A 252 5.82 -15.92 2.14
CA MET A 252 5.35 -14.64 1.61
C MET A 252 6.34 -14.01 0.63
N ARG A 253 7.64 -14.04 0.96
CA ARG A 253 8.70 -13.57 0.06
C ARG A 253 8.78 -14.38 -1.23
N MET A 254 8.67 -15.71 -1.12
CA MET A 254 8.70 -16.60 -2.27
C MET A 254 7.58 -16.24 -3.26
N ILE A 255 6.33 -16.19 -2.79
CA ILE A 255 5.16 -15.87 -3.61
C ILE A 255 5.28 -14.49 -4.29
N ASN A 256 5.67 -13.46 -3.54
CA ASN A 256 5.83 -12.13 -4.11
C ASN A 256 6.97 -12.04 -5.14
N ARG A 257 8.06 -12.78 -4.96
CA ARG A 257 9.17 -12.83 -5.92
C ARG A 257 8.82 -13.62 -7.17
N GLU A 258 8.20 -14.77 -7.04
CA GLU A 258 7.77 -15.60 -8.17
C GLU A 258 6.80 -14.83 -9.08
N SER A 259 5.86 -14.10 -8.49
CA SER A 259 4.90 -13.31 -9.24
C SER A 259 5.54 -12.21 -10.10
N ILE A 260 6.68 -11.65 -9.68
CA ILE A 260 7.40 -10.61 -10.45
C ILE A 260 8.07 -11.18 -11.71
N TYR A 261 8.50 -12.43 -11.67
CA TYR A 261 9.09 -13.07 -12.87
C TYR A 261 8.05 -13.41 -13.94
N LEU A 262 6.77 -13.32 -13.62
CA LEU A 262 5.67 -13.54 -14.56
C LEU A 262 5.14 -12.23 -15.16
N ASP A 263 5.55 -11.09 -14.63
CA ASP A 263 5.28 -9.76 -15.15
C ASP A 263 6.30 -9.39 -16.25
#